data_0cbb5cc643915f5bee665605862f19ef
#
_entry.id   0cbb5cc643915f5bee665605862f19ef
#
_cell.length_a   1.000
_cell.length_b   1.000
_cell.length_c   1.000
_cell.angle_alpha   90.00
_cell.angle_beta   90.00
_cell.angle_gamma   90.00
#
_symmetry.space_group_name_H-M   'P 1'
#
loop_
_entity.id
_entity.type
_entity.pdbx_description
1 polymer ?
#
loop_
_entity_poly.entity_id
_entity_poly.type
_entity_poly.pdbx_seq_one_letter_code
_entity_poly.pdbx_strand_id
1 'polypeptide(L)'
;MFKETSKELLDFLSKSPTAFHAVENYRQILNADGFKELLESEHWDIVPGGKYYVTRNNTSILAFKVGTKLENYSFNIVTSHTDSPTFKVKENAEIEVKNKYTQLNTEGYGGMLCATWLDRPLSIAGRVLVSEGNSVVTKLLNIDRDLLMIPNVAIHMNRAANDGFKYNLQVDMLPLLSAGDDRQKDFKQIIADELGVKKEDILGHDLYLYNRMAPSIWGANEEFISAGHLDDLQCGFASLKALLAGYNDESIDIMACFDNEEVGSGTKQGADSTLLRDTLTRINSALGKTEEDYHRALASSFMLSSDNAHAVHPNHPEHTDATNCTYMNEGVVVKSHAGQKYTSDGVSMAVVKALASGADVPLQYFANRSDKAGGSTLGNIAMAQASMNAVDIGLPQLAMHSSYETAGIKDTYYAISLMKALFDSHIQETSTHSLEIKR
;
A
#
# COMPACT_ATOMS: atom_id res chain seq x y z
N MET A 1 5.34 14.70 -18.46
CA MET A 1 4.57 14.72 -17.23
C MET A 1 4.06 13.31 -16.91
N PHE A 2 2.97 12.77 -17.50
CA PHE A 2 2.43 11.43 -17.18
C PHE A 2 3.50 10.32 -17.22
N LYS A 3 4.20 10.19 -18.35
CA LYS A 3 5.24 9.17 -18.52
C LYS A 3 6.40 9.31 -17.52
N GLU A 4 6.73 10.53 -17.11
CA GLU A 4 7.78 10.77 -16.13
C GLU A 4 7.34 10.35 -14.73
N THR A 5 6.14 10.74 -14.32
CA THR A 5 5.53 10.29 -13.06
C THR A 5 5.46 8.75 -13.00
N SER A 6 5.07 8.10 -14.11
CA SER A 6 5.01 6.64 -14.16
C SER A 6 6.41 6.00 -14.07
N LYS A 7 7.44 6.58 -14.65
CA LYS A 7 8.81 6.07 -14.49
C LYS A 7 9.30 6.19 -13.04
N GLU A 8 9.01 7.31 -12.37
CA GLU A 8 9.33 7.48 -10.95
C GLU A 8 8.59 6.45 -10.07
N LEU A 9 7.31 6.19 -10.37
CA LEU A 9 6.54 5.14 -9.70
C LEU A 9 7.17 3.77 -9.93
N LEU A 10 7.47 3.39 -11.17
CA LEU A 10 8.05 2.08 -11.50
C LEU A 10 9.44 1.89 -10.87
N ASP A 11 10.24 2.95 -10.77
CA ASP A 11 11.51 2.92 -10.02
C ASP A 11 11.28 2.70 -8.51
N PHE A 12 10.28 3.37 -7.92
CA PHE A 12 9.89 3.17 -6.53
C PHE A 12 9.41 1.73 -6.28
N LEU A 13 8.54 1.19 -7.14
CA LEU A 13 8.03 -0.18 -7.04
C LEU A 13 9.15 -1.22 -7.15
N SER A 14 10.09 -1.03 -8.06
CA SER A 14 11.22 -1.94 -8.26
C SER A 14 12.12 -2.05 -7.01
N LYS A 15 12.15 -1.02 -6.19
CA LYS A 15 12.89 -0.95 -4.92
C LYS A 15 12.08 -1.37 -3.71
N SER A 16 10.80 -1.68 -3.88
CA SER A 16 9.82 -1.94 -2.83
C SER A 16 9.23 -3.36 -2.91
N PRO A 17 10.04 -4.44 -2.89
CA PRO A 17 9.54 -5.80 -3.02
C PRO A 17 8.72 -6.31 -1.82
N THR A 18 8.67 -5.58 -0.72
CA THR A 18 7.84 -5.85 0.47
C THR A 18 7.49 -4.56 1.20
N ALA A 19 6.50 -4.60 2.10
CA ALA A 19 6.13 -3.48 2.96
C ALA A 19 7.33 -2.88 3.73
N PHE A 20 8.28 -3.72 4.17
CA PHE A 20 9.52 -3.27 4.84
C PHE A 20 10.36 -2.37 3.93
N HIS A 21 10.54 -2.76 2.68
CA HIS A 21 11.31 -2.00 1.69
C HIS A 21 10.56 -0.74 1.25
N ALA A 22 9.24 -0.81 1.11
CA ALA A 22 8.42 0.35 0.80
C ALA A 22 8.56 1.44 1.88
N VAL A 23 8.45 1.07 3.16
CA VAL A 23 8.64 2.02 4.27
C VAL A 23 10.05 2.57 4.32
N GLU A 24 11.08 1.75 4.07
CA GLU A 24 12.46 2.25 4.00
C GLU A 24 12.65 3.25 2.85
N ASN A 25 12.06 3.00 1.68
CA ASN A 25 12.09 3.94 0.56
C ASN A 25 11.35 5.24 0.88
N TYR A 26 10.20 5.18 1.56
CA TYR A 26 9.52 6.38 2.06
C TYR A 26 10.42 7.16 3.02
N ARG A 27 11.06 6.49 3.99
CA ARG A 27 11.98 7.12 4.95
C ARG A 27 13.12 7.85 4.24
N GLN A 28 13.75 7.22 3.26
CA GLN A 28 14.86 7.82 2.50
C GLN A 28 14.41 9.09 1.76
N ILE A 29 13.26 9.06 1.09
CA ILE A 29 12.71 10.21 0.37
C ILE A 29 12.33 11.33 1.35
N LEU A 30 11.65 11.00 2.45
CA LEU A 30 11.25 11.96 3.48
C LEU A 30 12.45 12.60 4.16
N ASN A 31 13.48 11.82 4.51
CA ASN A 31 14.72 12.33 5.09
C ASN A 31 15.43 13.30 4.13
N ALA A 32 15.47 12.98 2.83
CA ALA A 32 16.06 13.86 1.82
C ALA A 32 15.30 15.20 1.67
N ASP A 33 13.98 15.22 1.97
CA ASP A 33 13.13 16.43 2.00
C ASP A 33 13.12 17.12 3.37
N GLY A 34 13.91 16.66 4.35
CA GLY A 34 14.08 17.29 5.66
C GLY A 34 13.03 16.95 6.70
N PHE A 35 12.27 15.86 6.51
CA PHE A 35 11.42 15.31 7.56
C PHE A 35 12.28 14.71 8.67
N LYS A 36 11.80 14.78 9.92
CA LYS A 36 12.44 14.20 11.10
C LYS A 36 11.69 12.98 11.57
N GLU A 37 12.40 11.90 11.83
CA GLU A 37 11.82 10.70 12.45
C GLU A 37 11.46 10.96 13.91
N LEU A 38 10.27 10.52 14.30
CA LEU A 38 9.79 10.51 15.67
C LEU A 38 9.68 9.05 16.14
N LEU A 39 10.29 8.73 17.27
CA LEU A 39 10.14 7.41 17.89
C LEU A 39 8.89 7.39 18.78
N GLU A 40 8.08 6.33 18.66
CA GLU A 40 6.86 6.19 19.48
C GLU A 40 7.16 6.11 20.99
N SER A 41 8.33 5.64 21.36
CA SER A 41 8.79 5.52 22.76
C SER A 41 9.33 6.81 23.37
N GLU A 42 9.49 7.87 22.56
CA GLU A 42 10.08 9.14 23.00
C GLU A 42 9.04 10.27 23.10
N HIS A 43 9.42 11.36 23.77
CA HIS A 43 8.66 12.61 23.74
C HIS A 43 8.77 13.25 22.35
N TRP A 44 7.65 13.78 21.84
CA TRP A 44 7.65 14.44 20.53
C TRP A 44 7.71 15.95 20.66
N ASP A 45 8.79 16.54 20.16
CA ASP A 45 8.96 17.98 20.04
C ASP A 45 8.49 18.43 18.65
N ILE A 46 7.21 18.77 18.55
CA ILE A 46 6.58 19.23 17.31
C ILE A 46 6.38 20.74 17.35
N VAL A 47 6.77 21.41 16.26
CA VAL A 47 6.63 22.86 16.11
C VAL A 47 5.82 23.22 14.86
N PRO A 48 5.10 24.36 14.84
CA PRO A 48 4.50 24.90 13.63
C PRO A 48 5.52 25.01 12.48
N GLY A 49 5.12 24.64 11.27
CA GLY A 49 5.99 24.57 10.09
C GLY A 49 6.93 23.36 10.03
N GLY A 50 6.89 22.49 11.03
CA GLY A 50 7.73 21.29 11.08
C GLY A 50 7.26 20.17 10.16
N LYS A 51 8.18 19.26 9.83
CA LYS A 51 7.96 18.07 8.99
C LYS A 51 8.45 16.84 9.75
N TYR A 52 7.60 15.84 9.90
CA TYR A 52 7.89 14.67 10.74
C TYR A 52 7.33 13.40 10.12
N TYR A 53 7.87 12.26 10.54
CA TYR A 53 7.25 10.95 10.32
C TYR A 53 7.46 10.01 11.50
N VAL A 54 6.57 9.05 11.65
CA VAL A 54 6.63 7.95 12.60
C VAL A 54 6.41 6.64 11.87
N THR A 55 7.09 5.58 12.31
CA THR A 55 6.90 4.23 11.78
C THR A 55 6.45 3.27 12.88
N ARG A 56 5.63 2.29 12.53
CA ARG A 56 5.29 1.18 13.42
C ARG A 56 5.60 -0.15 12.73
N ASN A 57 6.29 -1.04 13.43
CA ASN A 57 6.75 -2.34 12.91
C ASN A 57 7.70 -2.25 11.69
N ASN A 58 8.13 -1.07 11.27
CA ASN A 58 8.85 -0.80 10.01
C ASN A 58 8.07 -1.22 8.75
N THR A 59 6.75 -1.35 8.83
CA THR A 59 5.86 -1.69 7.72
C THR A 59 4.72 -0.69 7.54
N SER A 60 4.47 0.16 8.54
CA SER A 60 3.53 1.29 8.43
C SER A 60 4.25 2.59 8.70
N ILE A 61 3.84 3.66 8.03
CA ILE A 61 4.41 4.99 8.15
C ILE A 61 3.33 6.07 8.10
N LEU A 62 3.40 7.02 9.04
CA LEU A 62 2.65 8.25 8.99
C LEU A 62 3.63 9.41 8.89
N ALA A 63 3.57 10.16 7.79
CA ALA A 63 4.38 11.36 7.58
C ALA A 63 3.48 12.59 7.56
N PHE A 64 3.91 13.69 8.19
CA PHE A 64 3.07 14.87 8.29
C PHE A 64 3.83 16.19 8.23
N LYS A 65 3.16 17.20 7.71
CA LYS A 65 3.57 18.61 7.73
C LYS A 65 2.63 19.39 8.63
N VAL A 66 3.17 20.27 9.45
CA VAL A 66 2.42 21.09 10.38
C VAL A 66 2.29 22.49 9.83
N GLY A 67 1.08 23.01 9.71
CA GLY A 67 0.83 24.40 9.33
C GLY A 67 1.39 25.39 10.34
N THR A 68 1.37 26.69 10.02
CA THR A 68 1.90 27.76 10.88
C THR A 68 0.82 28.56 11.59
N LYS A 69 -0.46 28.43 11.17
CA LYS A 69 -1.64 29.15 11.70
C LYS A 69 -2.66 28.15 12.26
N LEU A 70 -2.44 27.70 13.47
CA LEU A 70 -3.14 26.55 14.06
C LEU A 70 -4.25 26.93 15.05
N GLU A 71 -4.84 28.12 14.96
CA GLU A 71 -5.94 28.55 15.86
C GLU A 71 -7.17 27.64 15.68
N ASN A 72 -7.56 27.35 14.42
CA ASN A 72 -8.68 26.49 14.05
C ASN A 72 -8.21 25.44 13.04
N TYR A 73 -7.16 24.69 13.38
CA TYR A 73 -6.56 23.73 12.47
C TYR A 73 -7.47 22.50 12.22
N SER A 74 -7.20 21.82 11.13
CA SER A 74 -7.78 20.51 10.80
C SER A 74 -6.68 19.56 10.33
N PHE A 75 -7.01 18.28 10.23
CA PHE A 75 -6.15 17.28 9.60
C PHE A 75 -6.63 17.01 8.18
N ASN A 76 -5.75 17.14 7.19
CA ASN A 76 -5.95 16.62 5.85
C ASN A 76 -5.19 15.31 5.74
N ILE A 77 -5.88 14.20 5.55
CA ILE A 77 -5.30 12.87 5.60
C ILE A 77 -5.47 12.16 4.28
N VAL A 78 -4.40 11.53 3.79
CA VAL A 78 -4.47 10.54 2.70
C VAL A 78 -3.98 9.22 3.25
N THR A 79 -4.84 8.20 3.22
CA THR A 79 -4.49 6.86 3.66
C THR A 79 -4.29 5.92 2.47
N SER A 80 -3.40 4.93 2.63
CA SER A 80 -3.11 3.87 1.68
C SER A 80 -2.49 2.68 2.44
N HIS A 81 -2.10 1.60 1.74
CA HIS A 81 -1.41 0.49 2.40
C HIS A 81 -0.09 0.12 1.73
N THR A 82 0.74 -0.64 2.46
CA THR A 82 2.11 -0.99 2.07
C THR A 82 2.28 -2.44 1.66
N ASP A 83 1.36 -3.30 2.08
CA ASP A 83 1.37 -4.73 1.82
C ASP A 83 0.70 -5.07 0.49
N SER A 84 0.89 -6.28 0.01
CA SER A 84 0.29 -6.83 -1.21
C SER A 84 0.21 -8.35 -1.09
N PRO A 85 -0.73 -9.02 -1.77
CA PRO A 85 -0.84 -10.47 -1.70
C PRO A 85 0.41 -11.19 -2.21
N THR A 86 0.89 -12.15 -1.41
CA THR A 86 2.12 -12.89 -1.69
C THR A 86 2.17 -14.22 -0.93
N PHE A 87 3.34 -14.86 -0.90
CA PHE A 87 3.64 -16.05 -0.09
C PHE A 87 4.68 -15.72 0.96
N LYS A 88 4.33 -15.99 2.25
CA LYS A 88 5.25 -15.86 3.38
C LYS A 88 6.01 -17.16 3.58
N VAL A 89 7.32 -17.06 3.78
CA VAL A 89 8.17 -18.22 4.13
C VAL A 89 7.96 -18.57 5.60
N LYS A 90 7.69 -19.84 5.88
CA LYS A 90 7.51 -20.35 7.25
C LYS A 90 8.86 -20.51 7.96
N GLU A 91 8.86 -20.51 9.30
CA GLU A 91 10.08 -20.60 10.12
C GLU A 91 10.91 -21.86 9.80
N ASN A 92 10.28 -23.04 9.69
CA ASN A 92 10.92 -24.26 9.20
C ASN A 92 10.70 -24.35 7.69
N ALA A 93 11.61 -23.75 6.93
CA ALA A 93 11.39 -23.42 5.54
C ALA A 93 11.64 -24.56 4.55
N GLU A 94 12.53 -25.53 4.86
CA GLU A 94 12.94 -26.51 3.87
C GLU A 94 12.04 -27.74 3.86
N ILE A 95 11.62 -28.15 2.65
CA ILE A 95 10.96 -29.42 2.37
C ILE A 95 11.83 -30.21 1.41
N GLU A 96 12.26 -31.40 1.85
CA GLU A 96 12.98 -32.31 1.00
C GLU A 96 12.03 -33.22 0.21
N VAL A 97 12.18 -33.28 -1.11
CA VAL A 97 11.38 -34.13 -1.99
C VAL A 97 12.27 -35.23 -2.58
N LYS A 98 12.02 -36.46 -2.15
CA LYS A 98 12.65 -37.73 -2.67
C LYS A 98 14.18 -37.68 -2.73
N ASN A 99 14.84 -36.97 -1.81
CA ASN A 99 16.27 -36.76 -1.81
C ASN A 99 16.84 -36.11 -3.09
N LYS A 100 16.02 -35.41 -3.88
CA LYS A 100 16.44 -34.81 -5.15
C LYS A 100 16.13 -33.34 -5.29
N TYR A 101 15.14 -32.84 -4.56
CA TYR A 101 14.76 -31.42 -4.60
C TYR A 101 14.65 -30.85 -3.20
N THR A 102 14.90 -29.55 -3.07
CA THR A 102 14.54 -28.74 -1.91
C THR A 102 13.51 -27.71 -2.34
N GLN A 103 12.36 -27.70 -1.69
CA GLN A 103 11.32 -26.69 -1.82
C GLN A 103 11.29 -25.81 -0.57
N LEU A 104 10.74 -24.62 -0.68
CA LEU A 104 10.41 -23.80 0.49
C LEU A 104 8.96 -24.01 0.92
N ASN A 105 8.77 -24.14 2.22
CA ASN A 105 7.46 -24.21 2.85
C ASN A 105 6.94 -22.78 3.03
N THR A 106 5.89 -22.45 2.31
CA THR A 106 5.28 -21.12 2.31
C THR A 106 3.81 -21.19 2.68
N GLU A 107 3.24 -20.07 3.06
CA GLU A 107 1.79 -19.89 3.22
C GLU A 107 1.33 -18.63 2.49
N GLY A 108 0.08 -18.65 2.01
CA GLY A 108 -0.51 -17.48 1.34
C GLY A 108 -0.74 -16.33 2.30
N TYR A 109 -0.41 -15.14 1.88
CA TYR A 109 -0.69 -13.87 2.52
C TYR A 109 -1.62 -13.06 1.62
N GLY A 110 -2.84 -12.75 2.10
CA GLY A 110 -3.88 -12.10 1.30
C GLY A 110 -4.51 -13.01 0.23
N GLY A 111 -5.28 -12.42 -0.65
CA GLY A 111 -6.09 -13.09 -1.67
C GLY A 111 -5.48 -13.06 -3.07
N MET A 112 -4.33 -13.73 -3.33
CA MET A 112 -3.63 -13.66 -4.61
C MET A 112 -4.29 -14.44 -5.74
N LEU A 113 -4.05 -14.01 -6.98
CA LEU A 113 -4.29 -14.77 -8.20
C LEU A 113 -3.17 -15.83 -8.40
N CYS A 114 -3.37 -17.05 -7.89
CA CYS A 114 -2.33 -18.10 -7.86
C CYS A 114 -1.67 -18.37 -9.22
N ALA A 115 -2.44 -18.40 -10.32
CA ALA A 115 -1.93 -18.68 -11.65
C ALA A 115 -0.80 -17.73 -12.09
N THR A 116 -0.80 -16.51 -11.59
CA THR A 116 0.18 -15.49 -11.97
C THR A 116 1.53 -15.65 -11.27
N TRP A 117 1.65 -16.57 -10.33
CA TRP A 117 2.90 -16.88 -9.62
C TRP A 117 3.66 -18.06 -10.22
N LEU A 118 3.03 -18.80 -11.14
CA LEU A 118 3.62 -19.99 -11.75
C LEU A 118 4.56 -19.64 -12.92
N ASP A 119 5.58 -20.48 -13.12
CA ASP A 119 6.53 -20.48 -14.25
C ASP A 119 7.23 -19.13 -14.51
N ARG A 120 7.53 -18.40 -13.46
CA ARG A 120 8.25 -17.11 -13.56
C ARG A 120 9.35 -16.98 -12.54
N PRO A 121 10.37 -16.13 -12.80
CA PRO A 121 11.44 -15.93 -11.85
C PRO A 121 10.91 -15.26 -10.58
N LEU A 122 11.18 -15.87 -9.43
CA LEU A 122 10.83 -15.37 -8.11
C LEU A 122 12.09 -15.20 -7.27
N SER A 123 12.00 -14.34 -6.25
CA SER A 123 12.99 -14.25 -5.21
C SER A 123 12.35 -13.94 -3.86
N ILE A 124 13.18 -13.64 -2.86
CA ILE A 124 12.79 -13.46 -1.47
C ILE A 124 13.29 -12.11 -0.99
N ALA A 125 12.41 -11.38 -0.31
CA ALA A 125 12.75 -10.16 0.38
C ALA A 125 11.97 -10.05 1.71
N GLY A 126 12.40 -9.15 2.59
CA GLY A 126 11.74 -8.89 3.86
C GLY A 126 12.72 -8.43 4.92
N ARG A 127 12.45 -8.78 6.18
CA ARG A 127 13.37 -8.50 7.30
C ARG A 127 13.88 -9.77 7.94
N VAL A 128 15.08 -9.67 8.47
CA VAL A 128 15.73 -10.69 9.30
C VAL A 128 16.12 -10.04 10.63
N LEU A 129 15.88 -10.74 11.71
CA LEU A 129 16.21 -10.30 13.06
C LEU A 129 17.49 -11.00 13.48
N VAL A 130 18.52 -10.23 13.80
CA VAL A 130 19.87 -10.70 14.08
C VAL A 130 20.27 -10.30 15.49
N SER A 131 20.95 -11.23 16.20
CA SER A 131 21.58 -10.95 17.49
C SER A 131 22.88 -10.17 17.30
N GLU A 132 22.97 -8.98 17.90
CA GLU A 132 24.21 -8.20 17.97
C GLU A 132 24.47 -7.83 19.45
N GLY A 133 25.27 -8.66 20.12
CA GLY A 133 25.51 -8.52 21.55
C GLY A 133 24.21 -8.73 22.37
N ASN A 134 23.77 -7.69 23.07
CA ASN A 134 22.52 -7.71 23.86
C ASN A 134 21.32 -7.15 23.08
N SER A 135 21.49 -6.87 21.79
CA SER A 135 20.45 -6.25 20.96
C SER A 135 19.88 -7.24 19.94
N VAL A 136 18.60 -7.07 19.63
CA VAL A 136 17.95 -7.66 18.45
C VAL A 136 17.89 -6.59 17.38
N VAL A 137 18.61 -6.78 16.28
CA VAL A 137 18.72 -5.80 15.21
C VAL A 137 17.95 -6.28 13.98
N THR A 138 17.16 -5.41 13.39
CA THR A 138 16.47 -5.66 12.12
C THR A 138 17.39 -5.34 10.96
N LYS A 139 17.55 -6.32 10.05
CA LYS A 139 18.25 -6.13 8.77
C LYS A 139 17.25 -6.39 7.63
N LEU A 140 17.23 -5.52 6.63
CA LEU A 140 16.49 -5.77 5.41
C LEU A 140 17.25 -6.74 4.52
N LEU A 141 16.53 -7.71 3.99
CA LEU A 141 17.03 -8.69 3.03
C LEU A 141 16.31 -8.52 1.71
N ASN A 142 17.04 -8.38 0.63
CA ASN A 142 16.55 -8.56 -0.72
C ASN A 142 17.54 -9.41 -1.51
N ILE A 143 17.17 -10.64 -1.83
CA ILE A 143 18.00 -11.51 -2.67
C ILE A 143 17.76 -11.11 -4.13
N ASP A 144 18.57 -10.19 -4.64
CA ASP A 144 18.38 -9.57 -5.95
C ASP A 144 18.91 -10.44 -7.10
N ARG A 145 18.43 -11.69 -7.16
CA ARG A 145 18.65 -12.64 -8.26
C ARG A 145 17.48 -13.59 -8.40
N ASP A 146 17.36 -14.23 -9.55
CA ASP A 146 16.37 -15.30 -9.75
C ASP A 146 16.75 -16.51 -8.88
N LEU A 147 15.96 -16.73 -7.83
CA LEU A 147 16.26 -17.71 -6.79
C LEU A 147 15.32 -18.89 -6.83
N LEU A 148 14.05 -18.65 -7.11
CA LEU A 148 12.94 -19.61 -6.95
C LEU A 148 12.06 -19.66 -8.19
N MET A 149 11.33 -20.75 -8.32
CA MET A 149 10.23 -20.88 -9.26
C MET A 149 9.15 -21.81 -8.67
N ILE A 150 7.88 -21.50 -8.94
CA ILE A 150 6.77 -22.42 -8.69
C ILE A 150 6.41 -23.04 -10.04
N PRO A 151 6.85 -24.27 -10.34
CA PRO A 151 6.62 -24.88 -11.66
C PRO A 151 5.20 -25.43 -11.79
N ASN A 152 4.55 -25.17 -12.92
CA ASN A 152 3.31 -25.86 -13.29
C ASN A 152 3.52 -27.38 -13.48
N VAL A 153 2.46 -28.12 -13.20
CA VAL A 153 2.38 -29.52 -13.67
C VAL A 153 2.13 -29.53 -15.18
N ALA A 154 2.96 -30.28 -15.91
CA ALA A 154 2.82 -30.37 -17.37
C ALA A 154 1.40 -30.77 -17.79
N ILE A 155 0.89 -30.21 -18.88
CA ILE A 155 -0.47 -30.44 -19.38
C ILE A 155 -0.77 -31.93 -19.59
N HIS A 156 0.25 -32.75 -19.90
CA HIS A 156 0.11 -34.21 -20.07
C HIS A 156 -0.25 -34.92 -18.76
N MET A 157 0.12 -34.34 -17.61
CA MET A 157 -0.14 -34.91 -16.28
C MET A 157 -1.34 -34.21 -15.59
N ASN A 158 -1.75 -33.03 -16.08
CA ASN A 158 -2.91 -32.29 -15.60
C ASN A 158 -3.75 -31.81 -16.79
N ARG A 159 -4.53 -32.68 -17.37
CA ARG A 159 -5.34 -32.42 -18.57
C ARG A 159 -6.44 -31.39 -18.34
N ALA A 160 -6.90 -31.28 -17.11
CA ALA A 160 -7.95 -30.34 -16.70
C ALA A 160 -7.41 -28.93 -16.35
N ALA A 161 -6.12 -28.65 -16.56
CA ALA A 161 -5.51 -27.38 -16.18
C ALA A 161 -6.24 -26.14 -16.75
N ASN A 162 -6.80 -26.27 -17.97
CA ASN A 162 -7.52 -25.20 -18.65
C ASN A 162 -9.05 -25.21 -18.40
N ASP A 163 -9.56 -26.18 -17.63
CA ASP A 163 -10.99 -26.37 -17.38
C ASP A 163 -11.44 -25.79 -16.01
N GLY A 164 -10.66 -24.87 -15.42
CA GLY A 164 -10.96 -24.28 -14.12
C GLY A 164 -10.26 -24.99 -12.95
N PHE A 165 -8.95 -25.22 -13.04
CA PHE A 165 -8.15 -25.84 -11.99
C PHE A 165 -8.15 -25.04 -10.68
N LYS A 166 -8.45 -25.69 -9.56
CA LYS A 166 -8.42 -25.11 -8.22
C LYS A 166 -7.09 -25.41 -7.54
N TYR A 167 -6.27 -24.40 -7.36
CA TYR A 167 -4.97 -24.51 -6.68
C TYR A 167 -5.11 -24.85 -5.20
N ASN A 168 -4.29 -25.78 -4.73
CA ASN A 168 -4.05 -26.06 -3.31
C ASN A 168 -2.71 -25.43 -2.91
N LEU A 169 -2.75 -24.43 -2.05
CA LEU A 169 -1.54 -23.66 -1.66
C LEU A 169 -0.45 -24.54 -1.05
N GLN A 170 -0.82 -25.61 -0.33
CA GLN A 170 0.13 -26.51 0.34
C GLN A 170 0.76 -27.54 -0.63
N VAL A 171 0.17 -27.74 -1.79
CA VAL A 171 0.59 -28.79 -2.75
C VAL A 171 1.12 -28.19 -4.05
N ASP A 172 0.37 -27.22 -4.62
CA ASP A 172 0.63 -26.72 -5.95
C ASP A 172 1.53 -25.48 -5.97
N MET A 173 1.63 -24.76 -4.81
CA MET A 173 2.24 -23.43 -4.76
C MET A 173 3.55 -23.38 -3.96
N LEU A 174 4.19 -24.52 -3.73
CA LEU A 174 5.47 -24.56 -3.03
C LEU A 174 6.64 -24.27 -3.99
N PRO A 175 7.45 -23.22 -3.75
CA PRO A 175 8.53 -22.86 -4.66
C PRO A 175 9.72 -23.82 -4.59
N LEU A 176 10.24 -24.18 -5.75
CA LEU A 176 11.46 -24.96 -5.91
C LEU A 176 12.68 -24.07 -5.66
N LEU A 177 13.56 -24.47 -4.74
CA LEU A 177 14.79 -23.77 -4.39
C LEU A 177 16.03 -24.39 -5.04
N SER A 178 16.18 -25.73 -4.98
CA SER A 178 17.36 -26.40 -5.54
C SER A 178 17.09 -27.86 -5.91
N ALA A 179 17.99 -28.44 -6.71
CA ALA A 179 17.91 -29.81 -7.20
C ALA A 179 19.27 -30.48 -7.28
N GLY A 180 19.29 -31.81 -7.43
CA GLY A 180 20.48 -32.64 -7.60
C GLY A 180 21.10 -33.10 -6.28
N ASP A 181 22.29 -33.69 -6.37
CA ASP A 181 22.98 -34.24 -5.19
C ASP A 181 23.71 -33.14 -4.38
N ASP A 182 24.16 -32.07 -5.04
CA ASP A 182 24.79 -30.88 -4.42
C ASP A 182 23.77 -29.78 -4.07
N ARG A 183 22.49 -30.13 -3.95
CA ARG A 183 21.42 -29.16 -3.70
C ARG A 183 21.59 -28.45 -2.37
N GLN A 184 21.30 -27.17 -2.39
CA GLN A 184 21.23 -26.37 -1.16
C GLN A 184 20.07 -26.86 -0.29
N LYS A 185 20.40 -27.26 0.94
CA LYS A 185 19.41 -27.73 1.94
C LYS A 185 19.24 -26.77 3.12
N ASP A 186 20.05 -25.74 3.17
CA ASP A 186 20.10 -24.82 4.31
C ASP A 186 19.74 -23.40 3.86
N PHE A 187 18.45 -23.13 3.88
CA PHE A 187 17.93 -21.82 3.51
C PHE A 187 18.45 -20.71 4.45
N LYS A 188 18.60 -21.03 5.74
CA LYS A 188 19.15 -20.09 6.73
C LYS A 188 20.60 -19.69 6.42
N GLN A 189 21.37 -20.59 5.80
CA GLN A 189 22.73 -20.26 5.33
C GLN A 189 22.70 -19.28 4.15
N ILE A 190 21.76 -19.43 3.22
CA ILE A 190 21.60 -18.47 2.12
C ILE A 190 21.32 -17.06 2.67
N ILE A 191 20.43 -16.94 3.66
CA ILE A 191 20.14 -15.67 4.33
C ILE A 191 21.40 -15.10 5.01
N ALA A 192 22.14 -15.96 5.72
CA ALA A 192 23.36 -15.55 6.44
C ALA A 192 24.43 -15.01 5.48
N ASP A 193 24.63 -15.70 4.36
CA ASP A 193 25.61 -15.31 3.34
C ASP A 193 25.24 -13.97 2.68
N GLU A 194 23.96 -13.77 2.36
CA GLU A 194 23.47 -12.52 1.75
C GLU A 194 23.59 -11.31 2.68
N LEU A 195 23.37 -11.52 3.98
CA LEU A 195 23.46 -10.45 4.99
C LEU A 195 24.89 -10.26 5.55
N GLY A 196 25.83 -11.16 5.25
CA GLY A 196 27.16 -11.14 5.82
C GLY A 196 27.17 -11.37 7.34
N VAL A 197 26.26 -12.21 7.87
CA VAL A 197 26.14 -12.54 9.29
C VAL A 197 26.37 -14.03 9.52
N LYS A 198 26.56 -14.43 10.77
CA LYS A 198 26.59 -15.86 11.10
C LYS A 198 25.18 -16.42 11.16
N LYS A 199 25.02 -17.64 10.70
CA LYS A 199 23.73 -18.35 10.73
C LYS A 199 23.15 -18.45 12.14
N GLU A 200 24.01 -18.64 13.15
CA GLU A 200 23.63 -18.77 14.56
C GLU A 200 23.08 -17.46 15.14
N ASP A 201 23.45 -16.32 14.56
CA ASP A 201 22.99 -15.00 15.00
C ASP A 201 21.59 -14.65 14.47
N ILE A 202 21.06 -15.39 13.50
CA ILE A 202 19.71 -15.18 12.97
C ILE A 202 18.70 -15.74 13.98
N LEU A 203 17.87 -14.84 14.52
CA LEU A 203 16.86 -15.15 15.55
C LEU A 203 15.47 -15.41 14.96
N GLY A 204 15.16 -14.85 13.80
CA GLY A 204 13.87 -14.99 13.14
C GLY A 204 13.79 -14.14 11.88
N HIS A 205 12.68 -14.26 11.17
CA HIS A 205 12.48 -13.50 9.92
C HIS A 205 11.01 -13.30 9.58
N ASP A 206 10.72 -12.24 8.82
CA ASP A 206 9.50 -12.08 8.04
C ASP A 206 9.91 -11.93 6.57
N LEU A 207 9.90 -13.03 5.84
CA LEU A 207 10.36 -13.13 4.46
C LEU A 207 9.21 -13.53 3.55
N TYR A 208 9.16 -12.86 2.39
CA TYR A 208 8.09 -13.01 1.41
C TYR A 208 8.68 -13.24 0.02
N LEU A 209 7.95 -13.98 -0.81
CA LEU A 209 8.27 -14.12 -2.22
C LEU A 209 7.89 -12.84 -2.96
N TYR A 210 8.65 -12.51 -3.99
CA TYR A 210 8.26 -11.47 -4.94
C TYR A 210 8.59 -11.86 -6.37
N ASN A 211 7.80 -11.34 -7.31
CA ASN A 211 7.99 -11.53 -8.74
C ASN A 211 9.12 -10.62 -9.23
N ARG A 212 10.09 -11.19 -9.93
CA ARG A 212 11.26 -10.48 -10.45
C ARG A 212 11.09 -9.92 -11.87
N MET A 213 9.92 -10.05 -12.47
CA MET A 213 9.63 -9.40 -13.75
C MET A 213 9.77 -7.88 -13.58
N ALA A 214 10.60 -7.28 -14.43
CA ALA A 214 10.83 -5.83 -14.38
C ALA A 214 9.53 -5.06 -14.66
N PRO A 215 9.27 -3.96 -13.94
CA PRO A 215 8.20 -3.04 -14.28
C PRO A 215 8.32 -2.52 -15.70
N SER A 216 7.21 -2.29 -16.39
CA SER A 216 7.22 -1.88 -17.81
C SER A 216 6.16 -0.83 -18.14
N ILE A 217 6.48 -0.01 -19.15
CA ILE A 217 5.53 0.83 -19.87
C ILE A 217 5.32 0.17 -21.23
N TRP A 218 4.06 -0.05 -21.62
CA TRP A 218 3.71 -0.79 -22.82
C TRP A 218 2.39 -0.33 -23.44
N GLY A 219 1.99 -0.94 -24.53
CA GLY A 219 0.83 -0.58 -25.34
C GLY A 219 1.24 0.05 -26.67
N ALA A 220 0.30 0.19 -27.60
CA ALA A 220 0.56 0.72 -28.94
C ALA A 220 1.08 2.17 -28.90
N ASN A 221 0.62 2.95 -27.89
CA ASN A 221 1.05 4.33 -27.64
C ASN A 221 1.60 4.51 -26.21
N GLU A 222 2.07 3.43 -25.59
CA GLU A 222 2.60 3.43 -24.22
C GLU A 222 1.54 3.85 -23.17
N GLU A 223 0.29 3.39 -23.32
CA GLU A 223 -0.85 3.77 -22.47
C GLU A 223 -0.88 3.07 -21.13
N PHE A 224 -0.13 1.98 -20.96
CA PHE A 224 -0.20 1.10 -19.81
C PHE A 224 1.12 1.03 -19.06
N ILE A 225 1.02 0.82 -17.76
CA ILE A 225 2.12 0.40 -16.90
C ILE A 225 1.80 -0.97 -16.31
N SER A 226 2.82 -1.80 -16.12
CA SER A 226 2.68 -3.07 -15.40
C SER A 226 3.83 -3.27 -14.43
N ALA A 227 3.48 -3.70 -13.22
CA ALA A 227 4.41 -4.01 -12.15
C ALA A 227 3.74 -4.92 -11.11
N GLY A 228 4.50 -5.54 -10.22
CA GLY A 228 3.99 -6.02 -8.95
C GLY A 228 3.69 -4.86 -8.00
N HIS A 229 2.80 -5.08 -7.04
CA HIS A 229 2.51 -4.14 -5.93
C HIS A 229 1.92 -2.79 -6.36
N LEU A 230 1.25 -2.71 -7.54
CA LEU A 230 0.48 -1.51 -7.89
C LEU A 230 -0.60 -1.26 -6.85
N ASP A 231 -1.27 -2.30 -6.43
CA ASP A 231 -2.13 -2.34 -5.25
C ASP A 231 -1.29 -2.60 -4.00
N ASP A 232 -1.07 -1.62 -3.11
CA ASP A 232 -1.57 -0.22 -3.17
C ASP A 232 -0.41 0.79 -3.15
N LEU A 233 0.82 0.34 -3.46
CA LEU A 233 1.98 1.23 -3.49
C LEU A 233 1.86 2.34 -4.55
N GLN A 234 0.96 2.21 -5.54
CA GLN A 234 0.65 3.27 -6.49
C GLN A 234 -0.02 4.46 -5.78
N CYS A 235 -1.02 4.21 -4.95
CA CYS A 235 -1.67 5.23 -4.13
C CYS A 235 -0.73 5.74 -3.03
N GLY A 236 0.04 4.85 -2.39
CA GLY A 236 1.05 5.24 -1.41
C GLY A 236 2.12 6.17 -1.98
N PHE A 237 2.63 5.88 -3.18
CA PHE A 237 3.54 6.77 -3.90
C PHE A 237 2.89 8.10 -4.26
N ALA A 238 1.63 8.07 -4.72
CA ALA A 238 0.90 9.29 -5.07
C ALA A 238 0.70 10.20 -3.83
N SER A 239 0.37 9.61 -2.68
CA SER A 239 0.21 10.35 -1.42
C SER A 239 1.51 10.98 -0.93
N LEU A 240 2.65 10.26 -1.04
CA LEU A 240 3.97 10.82 -0.75
C LEU A 240 4.28 12.02 -1.64
N LYS A 241 4.14 11.87 -2.97
CA LYS A 241 4.44 12.96 -3.91
C LYS A 241 3.54 14.18 -3.67
N ALA A 242 2.27 13.95 -3.34
CA ALA A 242 1.32 15.00 -2.99
C ALA A 242 1.72 15.70 -1.68
N LEU A 243 2.10 14.93 -0.64
CA LEU A 243 2.55 15.50 0.63
C LEU A 243 3.80 16.38 0.44
N LEU A 244 4.78 15.91 -0.35
CA LEU A 244 6.00 16.70 -0.61
C LEU A 244 5.69 18.03 -1.31
N ALA A 245 4.74 18.03 -2.26
CA ALA A 245 4.41 19.17 -3.10
C ALA A 245 3.32 20.11 -2.52
N GLY A 246 2.42 19.60 -1.67
CA GLY A 246 1.30 20.35 -1.08
C GLY A 246 1.72 21.13 0.15
N TYR A 247 0.97 22.17 0.50
CA TYR A 247 1.16 22.95 1.74
C TYR A 247 -0.06 23.78 2.05
N ASN A 248 -0.44 23.81 3.32
CA ASN A 248 -1.43 24.72 3.86
C ASN A 248 -1.03 25.21 5.26
N ASP A 249 -1.19 26.52 5.52
CA ASP A 249 -0.84 27.14 6.80
C ASP A 249 -1.78 26.74 7.95
N GLU A 250 -3.02 26.39 7.63
CA GLU A 250 -4.11 26.20 8.61
C GLU A 250 -4.43 24.72 8.86
N SER A 251 -3.64 23.81 8.26
CA SER A 251 -3.88 22.36 8.35
C SER A 251 -2.64 21.59 8.81
N ILE A 252 -2.85 20.38 9.25
CA ILE A 252 -1.81 19.38 9.43
C ILE A 252 -2.05 18.31 8.36
N ASP A 253 -1.15 18.26 7.37
CA ASP A 253 -1.26 17.37 6.22
C ASP A 253 -0.56 16.06 6.53
N ILE A 254 -1.24 14.94 6.32
CA ILE A 254 -0.79 13.60 6.73
C ILE A 254 -0.92 12.60 5.59
N MET A 255 0.17 11.95 5.25
CA MET A 255 0.21 10.69 4.53
C MET A 255 0.26 9.56 5.55
N ALA A 256 -0.65 8.58 5.47
CA ALA A 256 -0.70 7.44 6.37
C ALA A 256 -0.78 6.13 5.56
N CYS A 257 0.31 5.37 5.52
CA CYS A 257 0.36 4.07 4.87
C CYS A 257 0.38 2.98 5.95
N PHE A 258 -0.65 2.13 5.96
CA PHE A 258 -0.82 1.04 6.90
C PHE A 258 -0.33 -0.28 6.32
N ASP A 259 -0.11 -1.27 7.16
CA ASP A 259 0.23 -2.64 6.78
C ASP A 259 -0.95 -3.58 7.07
N ASN A 260 -0.91 -4.77 6.50
CA ASN A 260 -1.86 -5.85 6.70
C ASN A 260 -3.31 -5.54 6.27
N GLU A 261 -3.51 -4.64 5.31
CA GLU A 261 -4.82 -4.41 4.69
C GLU A 261 -5.35 -5.71 4.09
N GLU A 262 -4.52 -6.42 3.35
CA GLU A 262 -4.81 -7.64 2.60
C GLU A 262 -5.23 -8.86 3.45
N VAL A 263 -5.06 -8.72 4.77
CA VAL A 263 -5.44 -9.74 5.77
C VAL A 263 -6.35 -9.17 6.86
N GLY A 264 -6.98 -8.00 6.61
CA GLY A 264 -8.05 -7.44 7.44
C GLY A 264 -7.63 -6.41 8.48
N SER A 265 -6.45 -5.80 8.37
CA SER A 265 -5.99 -4.65 9.19
C SER A 265 -5.90 -4.87 10.72
N GLY A 266 -6.18 -6.06 11.23
CA GLY A 266 -6.31 -6.35 12.68
C GLY A 266 -4.98 -6.56 13.40
N THR A 267 -3.94 -5.79 13.10
CA THR A 267 -2.61 -5.87 13.73
C THR A 267 -2.24 -4.53 14.37
N LYS A 268 -1.13 -4.50 15.17
CA LYS A 268 -0.66 -3.25 15.80
C LYS A 268 -0.25 -2.17 14.78
N GLN A 269 0.04 -2.53 13.53
CA GLN A 269 0.44 -1.65 12.44
C GLN A 269 -0.63 -1.49 11.35
N GLY A 270 -1.75 -2.19 11.44
CA GLY A 270 -2.87 -2.08 10.51
C GLY A 270 -3.77 -0.88 10.78
N ALA A 271 -4.69 -0.61 9.86
CA ALA A 271 -5.64 0.50 9.98
C ALA A 271 -6.60 0.37 11.18
N ASP A 272 -6.86 -0.86 11.66
CA ASP A 272 -7.67 -1.12 12.87
C ASP A 272 -6.91 -0.88 14.18
N SER A 273 -5.61 -0.57 14.11
CA SER A 273 -4.82 -0.23 15.28
C SER A 273 -5.07 1.21 15.75
N THR A 274 -4.54 1.52 16.92
CA THR A 274 -4.58 2.89 17.45
C THR A 274 -3.57 3.84 16.78
N LEU A 275 -2.77 3.39 15.80
CA LEU A 275 -1.66 4.14 15.23
C LEU A 275 -2.08 5.54 14.75
N LEU A 276 -3.17 5.63 13.98
CA LEU A 276 -3.68 6.91 13.50
C LEU A 276 -4.09 7.80 14.67
N ARG A 277 -4.99 7.32 15.53
CA ARG A 277 -5.50 8.07 16.68
C ARG A 277 -4.38 8.52 17.63
N ASP A 278 -3.45 7.61 17.96
CA ASP A 278 -2.33 7.92 18.85
C ASP A 278 -1.43 9.01 18.24
N THR A 279 -1.19 8.96 16.93
CA THR A 279 -0.42 9.98 16.21
C THR A 279 -1.12 11.33 16.26
N LEU A 280 -2.41 11.40 15.89
CA LEU A 280 -3.18 12.66 15.90
C LEU A 280 -3.26 13.29 17.29
N THR A 281 -3.51 12.49 18.33
CA THR A 281 -3.57 12.97 19.71
C THR A 281 -2.21 13.45 20.21
N ARG A 282 -1.12 12.78 19.85
CA ARG A 282 0.25 13.20 20.21
C ARG A 282 0.65 14.48 19.50
N ILE A 283 0.29 14.66 18.23
CA ILE A 283 0.49 15.92 17.50
C ILE A 283 -0.24 17.06 18.22
N ASN A 284 -1.53 16.87 18.52
CA ASN A 284 -2.34 17.85 19.26
C ASN A 284 -1.68 18.25 20.59
N SER A 285 -1.27 17.27 21.39
CA SER A 285 -0.66 17.49 22.70
C SER A 285 0.70 18.18 22.59
N ALA A 286 1.56 17.79 21.64
CA ALA A 286 2.87 18.38 21.42
C ALA A 286 2.78 19.85 20.98
N LEU A 287 1.70 20.22 20.28
CA LEU A 287 1.39 21.60 19.90
C LEU A 287 0.76 22.43 21.03
N GLY A 288 0.63 21.87 22.24
CA GLY A 288 0.03 22.53 23.41
C GLY A 288 -1.47 22.75 23.30
N LYS A 289 -2.16 21.99 22.46
CA LYS A 289 -3.61 22.06 22.27
C LYS A 289 -4.35 21.19 23.28
N THR A 290 -5.58 21.57 23.58
CA THR A 290 -6.45 20.85 24.51
C THR A 290 -7.15 19.65 23.83
N GLU A 291 -7.77 18.78 24.61
CA GLU A 291 -8.62 17.70 24.08
C GLU A 291 -9.84 18.24 23.31
N GLU A 292 -10.41 19.37 23.75
CA GLU A 292 -11.49 20.06 23.04
C GLU A 292 -11.01 20.57 21.65
N ASP A 293 -9.80 21.11 21.56
CA ASP A 293 -9.22 21.51 20.27
C ASP A 293 -9.04 20.30 19.34
N TYR A 294 -8.66 19.13 19.87
CA TYR A 294 -8.55 17.90 19.11
C TYR A 294 -9.89 17.46 18.52
N HIS A 295 -10.97 17.46 19.32
CA HIS A 295 -12.30 17.09 18.84
C HIS A 295 -12.83 18.06 17.78
N ARG A 296 -12.59 19.36 17.98
CA ARG A 296 -12.93 20.38 16.97
C ARG A 296 -12.15 20.20 15.68
N ALA A 297 -10.86 19.91 15.79
CA ALA A 297 -10.01 19.63 14.64
C ALA A 297 -10.49 18.39 13.85
N LEU A 298 -10.82 17.28 14.55
CA LEU A 298 -11.38 16.09 13.90
C LEU A 298 -12.68 16.38 13.15
N ALA A 299 -13.59 17.14 13.73
CA ALA A 299 -14.87 17.50 13.10
C ALA A 299 -14.69 18.30 11.79
N SER A 300 -13.59 19.05 11.68
CA SER A 300 -13.20 19.82 10.49
C SER A 300 -12.21 19.09 9.58
N SER A 301 -11.84 17.87 9.92
CA SER A 301 -10.85 17.08 9.15
C SER A 301 -11.48 16.36 7.96
N PHE A 302 -10.62 16.03 6.98
CA PHE A 302 -11.03 15.29 5.80
C PHE A 302 -10.00 14.22 5.44
N MET A 303 -10.49 13.02 5.11
CA MET A 303 -9.64 11.89 4.74
C MET A 303 -9.97 11.40 3.31
N LEU A 304 -8.95 11.29 2.48
CA LEU A 304 -8.97 10.48 1.27
C LEU A 304 -8.45 9.08 1.61
N SER A 305 -9.33 8.10 1.66
CA SER A 305 -8.96 6.69 1.73
C SER A 305 -8.65 6.24 0.31
N SER A 306 -7.37 6.06 0.03
CA SER A 306 -6.88 5.77 -1.31
C SER A 306 -6.37 4.35 -1.39
N ASP A 307 -7.01 3.56 -2.25
CA ASP A 307 -6.75 2.15 -2.47
C ASP A 307 -7.23 1.81 -3.90
N ASN A 308 -6.45 1.05 -4.67
CA ASN A 308 -6.72 0.89 -6.09
C ASN A 308 -8.12 0.33 -6.39
N ALA A 309 -8.62 0.58 -7.59
CA ALA A 309 -9.97 0.26 -8.02
C ALA A 309 -9.96 -0.67 -9.25
N HIS A 310 -11.06 -1.38 -9.47
CA HIS A 310 -11.19 -2.24 -10.64
C HIS A 310 -11.52 -1.42 -11.89
N ALA A 311 -10.73 -1.59 -12.96
CA ALA A 311 -11.12 -1.13 -14.30
C ALA A 311 -12.05 -2.16 -14.97
N VAL A 312 -12.86 -1.70 -15.92
CA VAL A 312 -13.63 -2.61 -16.80
C VAL A 312 -12.68 -3.56 -17.49
N HIS A 313 -12.89 -4.87 -17.29
CA HIS A 313 -12.08 -5.89 -17.93
C HIS A 313 -12.48 -6.05 -19.41
N PRO A 314 -11.56 -5.92 -20.37
CA PRO A 314 -11.92 -5.88 -21.79
C PRO A 314 -12.58 -7.17 -22.30
N ASN A 315 -12.25 -8.31 -21.71
CA ASN A 315 -12.86 -9.60 -22.07
C ASN A 315 -14.10 -9.95 -21.22
N HIS A 316 -14.36 -9.19 -20.14
CA HIS A 316 -15.43 -9.47 -19.17
C HIS A 316 -16.11 -8.18 -18.69
N PRO A 317 -16.63 -7.33 -19.61
CA PRO A 317 -17.26 -6.08 -19.22
C PRO A 317 -18.54 -6.30 -18.39
N GLU A 318 -19.14 -7.48 -18.47
CA GLU A 318 -20.30 -7.88 -17.68
C GLU A 318 -20.05 -7.99 -16.17
N HIS A 319 -18.81 -7.93 -15.72
CA HIS A 319 -18.50 -7.97 -14.28
C HIS A 319 -18.63 -6.61 -13.58
N THR A 320 -18.78 -5.53 -14.33
CA THR A 320 -18.98 -4.17 -13.81
C THR A 320 -20.43 -3.73 -13.79
N ASP A 321 -20.76 -2.72 -13.00
CA ASP A 321 -22.06 -2.02 -13.06
C ASP A 321 -22.22 -1.33 -14.41
N ALA A 322 -23.45 -1.23 -14.91
CA ALA A 322 -23.70 -0.71 -16.25
C ALA A 322 -23.40 0.79 -16.43
N THR A 323 -23.44 1.57 -15.34
CA THR A 323 -23.30 3.04 -15.38
C THR A 323 -22.23 3.57 -14.43
N ASN A 324 -21.82 2.78 -13.42
CA ASN A 324 -20.77 3.10 -12.46
C ASN A 324 -19.54 2.20 -12.72
N CYS A 325 -18.98 2.35 -13.89
CA CYS A 325 -17.83 1.59 -14.38
C CYS A 325 -16.65 2.53 -14.69
N THR A 326 -15.44 2.02 -14.58
CA THR A 326 -14.20 2.81 -14.58
C THR A 326 -13.19 2.25 -15.57
N TYR A 327 -12.41 3.13 -16.15
CA TYR A 327 -11.45 2.82 -17.20
C TYR A 327 -10.07 3.40 -16.87
N MET A 328 -9.02 2.72 -17.24
CA MET A 328 -7.63 3.21 -17.12
C MET A 328 -7.43 4.47 -17.96
N ASN A 329 -6.62 5.40 -17.45
CA ASN A 329 -6.30 6.71 -18.08
C ASN A 329 -7.46 7.73 -18.10
N GLU A 330 -8.57 7.45 -17.44
CA GLU A 330 -9.75 8.32 -17.39
C GLU A 330 -9.86 9.08 -16.04
N GLY A 331 -8.87 8.97 -15.16
CA GLY A 331 -8.80 9.73 -13.93
C GLY A 331 -9.09 8.94 -12.65
N VAL A 332 -9.21 9.67 -11.54
CA VAL A 332 -9.38 9.10 -10.21
C VAL A 332 -10.79 8.54 -10.04
N VAL A 333 -10.88 7.35 -9.46
CA VAL A 333 -12.13 6.66 -9.15
C VAL A 333 -12.62 7.06 -7.77
N VAL A 334 -13.88 7.49 -7.65
CA VAL A 334 -14.58 7.64 -6.38
C VAL A 334 -15.44 6.39 -6.17
N LYS A 335 -15.19 5.66 -5.09
CA LYS A 335 -15.88 4.40 -4.77
C LYS A 335 -17.08 4.68 -3.85
N SER A 336 -18.21 4.03 -4.09
CA SER A 336 -19.39 4.10 -3.22
C SER A 336 -20.02 2.74 -2.99
N HIS A 337 -20.60 2.52 -1.80
CA HIS A 337 -21.24 1.27 -1.45
C HIS A 337 -22.38 1.50 -0.44
N ALA A 338 -23.61 1.09 -0.77
CA ALA A 338 -24.79 1.26 0.10
C ALA A 338 -24.62 0.55 1.48
N GLY A 339 -23.89 -0.55 1.52
CA GLY A 339 -23.57 -1.29 2.76
C GLY A 339 -22.40 -0.71 3.56
N GLN A 340 -21.94 0.51 3.23
CA GLN A 340 -20.87 1.24 3.94
C GLN A 340 -19.55 0.47 4.06
N LYS A 341 -19.21 -0.33 3.05
CA LYS A 341 -17.86 -0.92 2.92
C LYS A 341 -16.83 0.08 2.43
N TYR A 342 -17.30 1.19 1.87
CA TYR A 342 -16.55 2.40 1.53
C TYR A 342 -17.10 3.54 2.36
N THR A 343 -16.25 4.48 2.74
CA THR A 343 -16.60 5.62 3.61
C THR A 343 -17.40 6.70 2.91
N SER A 344 -17.48 6.65 1.57
CA SER A 344 -18.05 7.71 0.75
C SER A 344 -19.53 7.95 1.03
N ASP A 345 -19.88 9.21 1.20
CA ASP A 345 -21.25 9.70 1.26
C ASP A 345 -21.45 10.92 0.34
N GLY A 346 -22.66 11.49 0.32
CA GLY A 346 -22.98 12.62 -0.54
C GLY A 346 -22.15 13.87 -0.23
N VAL A 347 -21.81 14.11 1.04
CA VAL A 347 -21.02 15.27 1.48
C VAL A 347 -19.56 15.11 1.05
N SER A 348 -18.96 14.00 1.41
CA SER A 348 -17.54 13.71 1.09
C SER A 348 -17.29 13.64 -0.42
N MET A 349 -18.22 13.03 -1.19
CA MET A 349 -18.14 13.05 -2.65
C MET A 349 -18.25 14.46 -3.24
N ALA A 350 -19.07 15.35 -2.65
CA ALA A 350 -19.19 16.74 -3.11
C ALA A 350 -17.89 17.52 -2.87
N VAL A 351 -17.23 17.32 -1.73
CA VAL A 351 -15.91 17.90 -1.43
C VAL A 351 -14.88 17.46 -2.45
N VAL A 352 -14.76 16.15 -2.73
CA VAL A 352 -13.81 15.64 -3.73
C VAL A 352 -14.09 16.19 -5.13
N LYS A 353 -15.36 16.31 -5.53
CA LYS A 353 -15.72 16.95 -6.82
C LYS A 353 -15.23 18.39 -6.89
N ALA A 354 -15.38 19.16 -5.80
CA ALA A 354 -14.90 20.53 -5.75
C ALA A 354 -13.36 20.61 -5.81
N LEU A 355 -12.66 19.75 -5.08
CA LEU A 355 -11.18 19.65 -5.12
C LEU A 355 -10.69 19.29 -6.53
N ALA A 356 -11.25 18.23 -7.12
CA ALA A 356 -10.89 17.75 -8.45
C ALA A 356 -11.13 18.79 -9.56
N SER A 357 -12.29 19.47 -9.51
CA SER A 357 -12.60 20.55 -10.43
C SER A 357 -11.59 21.69 -10.36
N GLY A 358 -11.12 22.02 -9.15
CA GLY A 358 -10.11 23.07 -8.97
C GLY A 358 -8.71 22.68 -9.39
N ALA A 359 -8.42 21.39 -9.46
CA ALA A 359 -7.13 20.83 -9.87
C ALA A 359 -7.12 20.30 -11.31
N ASP A 360 -8.22 20.45 -12.05
CA ASP A 360 -8.43 19.90 -13.40
C ASP A 360 -8.16 18.38 -13.47
N VAL A 361 -8.66 17.65 -12.47
CA VAL A 361 -8.55 16.20 -12.36
C VAL A 361 -9.86 15.53 -12.77
N PRO A 362 -9.85 14.65 -13.77
CA PRO A 362 -11.05 13.89 -14.14
C PRO A 362 -11.39 12.86 -13.05
N LEU A 363 -12.70 12.71 -12.78
CA LEU A 363 -13.25 11.74 -11.83
C LEU A 363 -14.11 10.72 -12.52
N GLN A 364 -14.01 9.48 -12.05
CA GLN A 364 -14.90 8.38 -12.40
C GLN A 364 -15.62 7.88 -11.15
N TYR A 365 -16.74 7.18 -11.33
CA TYR A 365 -17.52 6.66 -10.22
C TYR A 365 -17.64 5.16 -10.32
N PHE A 366 -17.39 4.49 -9.20
CA PHE A 366 -17.46 3.04 -9.07
C PHE A 366 -18.49 2.63 -8.04
N ALA A 367 -19.33 1.68 -8.43
CA ALA A 367 -20.15 0.88 -7.53
C ALA A 367 -20.08 -0.57 -7.99
N ASN A 368 -20.11 -1.51 -7.03
CA ASN A 368 -20.20 -2.93 -7.38
C ASN A 368 -21.52 -3.23 -8.08
N ARG A 369 -21.53 -4.21 -8.98
CA ARG A 369 -22.78 -4.80 -9.43
C ARG A 369 -23.59 -5.25 -8.21
N SER A 370 -24.90 -4.99 -8.24
CA SER A 370 -25.80 -5.27 -7.09
C SER A 370 -25.84 -6.75 -6.67
N ASP A 371 -25.42 -7.66 -7.55
CA ASP A 371 -25.33 -9.10 -7.31
C ASP A 371 -23.92 -9.57 -6.85
N LYS A 372 -22.98 -8.64 -6.64
CA LYS A 372 -21.63 -8.90 -6.18
C LYS A 372 -21.37 -8.28 -4.80
N ALA A 373 -20.76 -9.05 -3.91
CA ALA A 373 -20.49 -8.58 -2.56
C ALA A 373 -19.45 -7.46 -2.49
N GLY A 374 -18.54 -7.39 -3.47
CA GLY A 374 -17.40 -6.46 -3.46
C GLY A 374 -16.42 -6.67 -2.32
N GLY A 375 -15.27 -6.01 -2.41
CA GLY A 375 -14.29 -5.89 -1.33
C GLY A 375 -14.66 -4.80 -0.32
N SER A 376 -13.82 -4.59 0.66
CA SER A 376 -13.78 -3.46 1.59
C SER A 376 -12.42 -2.79 1.44
N THR A 377 -12.25 -1.61 2.01
CA THR A 377 -10.99 -0.88 2.04
C THR A 377 -10.61 -0.52 3.47
N LEU A 378 -9.42 0.03 3.65
CA LEU A 378 -8.92 0.45 4.96
C LEU A 378 -9.67 1.68 5.53
N GLY A 379 -10.40 2.43 4.70
CA GLY A 379 -11.00 3.71 5.08
C GLY A 379 -12.03 3.62 6.19
N ASN A 380 -13.01 2.72 6.05
CA ASN A 380 -14.03 2.51 7.08
C ASN A 380 -13.44 1.95 8.39
N ILE A 381 -12.33 1.22 8.30
CA ILE A 381 -11.59 0.68 9.45
C ILE A 381 -10.84 1.82 10.16
N ALA A 382 -10.07 2.61 9.42
CA ALA A 382 -9.35 3.77 9.96
C ALA A 382 -10.30 4.80 10.61
N MET A 383 -11.48 5.03 10.01
CA MET A 383 -12.50 5.91 10.57
C MET A 383 -13.06 5.44 11.91
N ALA A 384 -13.05 4.14 12.22
CA ALA A 384 -13.44 3.64 13.53
C ALA A 384 -12.46 4.10 14.62
N GLN A 385 -11.21 4.37 14.27
CA GLN A 385 -10.18 4.87 15.19
C GLN A 385 -10.15 6.41 15.29
N ALA A 386 -10.48 7.13 14.20
CA ALA A 386 -10.47 8.59 14.16
C ALA A 386 -11.59 9.07 13.21
N SER A 387 -12.81 9.25 13.77
CA SER A 387 -14.02 9.56 12.99
C SER A 387 -13.98 10.99 12.44
N MET A 388 -14.06 11.10 11.10
CA MET A 388 -14.10 12.38 10.37
C MET A 388 -14.79 12.20 9.03
N ASN A 389 -14.99 13.30 8.27
CA ASN A 389 -15.45 13.18 6.89
C ASN A 389 -14.41 12.44 6.05
N ALA A 390 -14.85 11.41 5.31
CA ALA A 390 -13.96 10.59 4.50
C ALA A 390 -14.60 10.15 3.19
N VAL A 391 -13.76 9.88 2.20
CA VAL A 391 -14.18 9.35 0.90
C VAL A 391 -13.18 8.30 0.43
N ASP A 392 -13.67 7.21 -0.11
CA ASP A 392 -12.85 6.20 -0.77
C ASP A 392 -12.60 6.58 -2.22
N ILE A 393 -11.34 6.68 -2.57
CA ILE A 393 -10.87 6.87 -3.94
C ILE A 393 -9.93 5.75 -4.33
N GLY A 394 -9.59 5.65 -5.62
CA GLY A 394 -8.59 4.69 -6.09
C GLY A 394 -8.19 4.95 -7.53
N LEU A 395 -7.22 4.17 -8.00
CA LEU A 395 -6.75 4.20 -9.38
C LEU A 395 -7.21 2.94 -10.12
N PRO A 396 -7.77 3.08 -11.33
CA PRO A 396 -8.33 1.94 -12.05
C PRO A 396 -7.21 1.03 -12.56
N GLN A 397 -7.28 -0.26 -12.22
CA GLN A 397 -6.32 -1.27 -12.66
C GLN A 397 -6.99 -2.56 -13.13
N LEU A 398 -6.25 -3.37 -13.85
CA LEU A 398 -6.58 -4.75 -14.22
C LEU A 398 -5.68 -5.72 -13.45
N ALA A 399 -6.18 -6.93 -13.29
CA ALA A 399 -5.46 -8.02 -12.64
C ALA A 399 -5.00 -7.69 -11.21
N MET A 400 -5.82 -6.95 -10.46
CA MET A 400 -5.61 -6.72 -9.02
C MET A 400 -5.31 -8.05 -8.30
N HIS A 401 -4.32 -8.03 -7.39
CA HIS A 401 -3.80 -9.22 -6.69
C HIS A 401 -3.05 -10.24 -7.57
N SER A 402 -2.72 -9.87 -8.80
CA SER A 402 -1.74 -10.59 -9.60
C SER A 402 -0.33 -10.34 -9.08
N SER A 403 0.59 -11.27 -9.31
CA SER A 403 2.02 -10.97 -9.09
C SER A 403 2.58 -9.93 -10.07
N TYR A 404 1.78 -9.51 -11.09
CA TYR A 404 2.13 -8.50 -12.08
C TYR A 404 0.84 -7.84 -12.59
N GLU A 405 0.52 -6.68 -12.08
CA GLU A 405 -0.73 -5.94 -12.28
C GLU A 405 -0.59 -4.92 -13.41
N THR A 406 -1.69 -4.34 -13.85
CA THR A 406 -1.70 -3.37 -14.96
C THR A 406 -2.57 -2.16 -14.64
N ALA A 407 -2.03 -0.95 -14.83
CA ALA A 407 -2.73 0.32 -14.64
C ALA A 407 -2.51 1.28 -15.83
N GLY A 408 -3.20 2.42 -15.81
CA GLY A 408 -3.05 3.47 -16.81
C GLY A 408 -1.85 4.38 -16.52
N ILE A 409 -1.19 4.85 -17.58
CA ILE A 409 -0.02 5.74 -17.47
C ILE A 409 -0.34 7.13 -16.90
N LYS A 410 -1.62 7.57 -16.98
CA LYS A 410 -2.03 8.92 -16.55
C LYS A 410 -2.48 8.99 -15.10
N ASP A 411 -3.03 7.91 -14.58
CA ASP A 411 -3.86 7.94 -13.39
C ASP A 411 -3.08 8.28 -12.10
N THR A 412 -1.81 7.85 -12.00
CA THR A 412 -0.93 8.23 -10.88
C THR A 412 -0.75 9.75 -10.79
N TYR A 413 -0.57 10.42 -11.92
CA TYR A 413 -0.45 11.88 -11.94
C TYR A 413 -1.74 12.57 -11.51
N TYR A 414 -2.89 12.06 -11.94
CA TYR A 414 -4.19 12.59 -11.51
C TYR A 414 -4.41 12.40 -10.01
N ALA A 415 -4.00 11.25 -9.45
CA ALA A 415 -4.05 11.03 -8.01
C ALA A 415 -3.17 12.01 -7.23
N ILE A 416 -1.92 12.21 -7.66
CA ILE A 416 -1.01 13.20 -7.05
C ILE A 416 -1.67 14.59 -7.06
N SER A 417 -2.26 14.99 -8.19
CA SER A 417 -2.88 16.30 -8.34
C SER A 417 -4.09 16.50 -7.43
N LEU A 418 -4.94 15.47 -7.29
CA LEU A 418 -6.11 15.52 -6.40
C LEU A 418 -5.69 15.55 -4.92
N MET A 419 -4.77 14.66 -4.53
CA MET A 419 -4.26 14.60 -3.15
C MET A 419 -3.54 15.88 -2.75
N LYS A 420 -2.77 16.46 -3.69
CA LYS A 420 -2.16 17.78 -3.49
C LYS A 420 -3.20 18.87 -3.30
N ALA A 421 -4.29 18.85 -4.08
CA ALA A 421 -5.37 19.82 -3.91
C ALA A 421 -6.03 19.73 -2.53
N LEU A 422 -6.10 18.53 -1.91
CA LEU A 422 -6.49 18.40 -0.51
C LEU A 422 -5.45 19.07 0.42
N PHE A 423 -4.18 18.75 0.26
CA PHE A 423 -3.09 19.29 1.09
C PHE A 423 -2.87 20.80 0.90
N ASP A 424 -3.29 21.39 -0.22
CA ASP A 424 -3.28 22.83 -0.43
C ASP A 424 -4.52 23.54 0.16
N SER A 425 -5.48 22.78 0.69
CA SER A 425 -6.78 23.30 1.12
C SER A 425 -6.94 23.23 2.64
N HIS A 426 -7.70 24.18 3.20
CA HIS A 426 -8.26 24.06 4.54
C HIS A 426 -9.77 23.88 4.43
N ILE A 427 -10.29 22.77 4.96
CA ILE A 427 -11.71 22.47 4.98
C ILE A 427 -12.26 22.80 6.34
N GLN A 428 -13.32 23.60 6.39
CA GLN A 428 -13.92 24.05 7.64
C GLN A 428 -15.45 23.91 7.59
N GLU A 429 -16.04 23.33 8.62
CA GLU A 429 -17.46 23.38 8.84
C GLU A 429 -17.85 24.80 9.32
N THR A 430 -18.68 25.49 8.53
CA THR A 430 -19.15 26.85 8.85
C THR A 430 -20.56 26.84 9.45
N SER A 431 -21.29 25.77 9.24
CA SER A 431 -22.59 25.47 9.87
C SER A 431 -22.92 23.99 9.67
N THR A 432 -23.94 23.47 10.35
CA THR A 432 -24.44 22.09 10.16
C THR A 432 -24.82 21.73 8.72
N HIS A 433 -24.86 22.71 7.82
CA HIS A 433 -25.27 22.52 6.41
C HIS A 433 -24.23 23.07 5.41
N SER A 434 -23.04 23.47 5.88
CA SER A 434 -22.08 24.16 5.01
C SER A 434 -20.65 23.81 5.39
N LEU A 435 -19.89 23.36 4.39
CA LEU A 435 -18.43 23.26 4.43
C LEU A 435 -17.82 24.29 3.51
N GLU A 436 -16.82 25.02 3.99
CA GLU A 436 -16.00 25.94 3.21
C GLU A 436 -14.67 25.26 2.86
N ILE A 437 -14.25 25.35 1.59
CA ILE A 437 -12.94 24.88 1.11
C ILE A 437 -12.10 26.12 0.77
N LYS A 438 -11.17 26.47 1.63
CA LYS A 438 -10.19 27.55 1.40
C LYS A 438 -8.95 26.95 0.71
N ARG A 439 -8.47 27.62 -0.32
CA ARG A 439 -7.28 27.22 -1.11
C ARG A 439 -6.18 28.26 -0.96
#